data_908bdd1bfeb06581c6f7ac962ef69cd5
#
_entry.id   908bdd1bfeb06581c6f7ac962ef69cd5
#
_cell.length_a   1.000
_cell.length_b   1.000
_cell.length_c   1.000
_cell.angle_alpha   90.00
_cell.angle_beta   90.00
_cell.angle_gamma   90.00
#
_symmetry.space_group_name_H-M   'P 1'
#
loop_
_entity.id
_entity.type
_entity.pdbx_description
1 polymer ?
#
loop_
_entity_poly.entity_id
_entity_poly.type
_entity_poly.pdbx_seq_one_letter_code
_entity_poly.pdbx_strand_id
1 'polypeptide(L)'
;MTVSVDTLSAFVEVAKHLSVSGAGKALGLPKSAISKRVASLEASVETTLFSRSTRKIALTSAGELYLDFAQRTVLQAATAIENVKDLHANTSGGLSGKIRLTAPVSWGQQVLARHLPAFVTLHPQLEIELQLSDRTMDLAYERIDLALRWSSSPLHGLPGLSSEQIASVDWIYVAAPDYLARAGTPVLPQALADHSCMCYWQENADDAWVMLNNRAAEPICVRVSSRFHANNPETVCLATIAGCGIALLPGYACTQALKSRKLVRVLRDWTPVTKFGTHITAVATPERMRMARVRALVAYLRAQAA
;
A
#
# COMPACT_ATOMS: atom_id res chain seq x y z
N MET A 1 -31.08 -18.91 -15.42
CA MET A 1 -30.16 -19.84 -14.75
C MET A 1 -29.48 -19.09 -13.62
N THR A 2 -29.30 -19.69 -12.44
CA THR A 2 -28.69 -19.01 -11.29
C THR A 2 -27.19 -19.33 -11.26
N VAL A 3 -26.34 -18.31 -11.37
CA VAL A 3 -24.88 -18.46 -11.22
C VAL A 3 -24.54 -18.57 -9.73
N SER A 4 -23.88 -19.64 -9.30
CA SER A 4 -23.47 -19.83 -7.90
C SER A 4 -22.11 -19.20 -7.61
N VAL A 5 -21.86 -18.83 -6.35
CA VAL A 5 -20.56 -18.34 -5.87
C VAL A 5 -19.44 -19.35 -6.14
N ASP A 6 -19.73 -20.65 -6.04
CA ASP A 6 -18.77 -21.71 -6.36
C ASP A 6 -18.33 -21.70 -7.83
N THR A 7 -19.27 -21.37 -8.72
CA THR A 7 -19.01 -21.25 -10.16
C THR A 7 -18.12 -20.03 -10.44
N LEU A 8 -18.42 -18.89 -9.79
CA LEU A 8 -17.59 -17.70 -9.88
C LEU A 8 -16.19 -17.94 -9.29
N SER A 9 -16.08 -18.64 -8.16
CA SER A 9 -14.79 -18.99 -7.55
C SER A 9 -13.92 -19.84 -8.48
N ALA A 10 -14.53 -20.81 -9.19
CA ALA A 10 -13.81 -21.62 -10.17
C ALA A 10 -13.28 -20.77 -11.34
N PHE A 11 -14.09 -19.85 -11.85
CA PHE A 11 -13.70 -18.92 -12.92
C PHE A 11 -12.53 -18.01 -12.47
N VAL A 12 -12.65 -17.39 -11.30
CA VAL A 12 -11.61 -16.50 -10.72
C VAL A 12 -10.29 -17.24 -10.53
N GLU A 13 -10.30 -18.45 -9.98
CA GLU A 13 -9.06 -19.22 -9.76
C GLU A 13 -8.46 -19.73 -11.09
N VAL A 14 -9.25 -20.04 -12.12
CA VAL A 14 -8.72 -20.35 -13.45
C VAL A 14 -8.09 -19.12 -14.09
N ALA A 15 -8.69 -17.94 -13.95
CA ALA A 15 -8.13 -16.68 -14.44
C ALA A 15 -6.80 -16.34 -13.74
N LYS A 16 -6.73 -16.55 -12.43
CA LYS A 16 -5.54 -16.30 -11.62
C LYS A 16 -4.37 -17.21 -11.99
N HIS A 17 -4.63 -18.50 -12.18
CA HIS A 17 -3.59 -19.48 -12.45
C HIS A 17 -3.34 -19.72 -13.94
N LEU A 18 -4.18 -19.18 -14.82
CA LEU A 18 -4.23 -19.49 -16.24
C LEU A 18 -4.19 -21.01 -16.50
N SER A 19 -4.80 -21.77 -15.58
CA SER A 19 -4.69 -23.24 -15.54
C SER A 19 -5.87 -23.85 -14.77
N VAL A 20 -6.61 -24.74 -15.41
CA VAL A 20 -7.68 -25.51 -14.75
C VAL A 20 -7.14 -26.43 -13.65
N SER A 21 -5.94 -27.00 -13.87
CA SER A 21 -5.29 -27.85 -12.86
C SER A 21 -4.77 -27.05 -11.68
N GLY A 22 -4.26 -25.82 -11.91
CA GLY A 22 -3.85 -24.88 -10.86
C GLY A 22 -5.03 -24.46 -10.01
N ALA A 23 -6.15 -24.08 -10.65
CA ALA A 23 -7.40 -23.75 -9.97
C ALA A 23 -7.96 -24.92 -9.16
N GLY A 24 -7.89 -26.15 -9.70
CA GLY A 24 -8.31 -27.36 -8.98
C GLY A 24 -7.51 -27.58 -7.71
N LYS A 25 -6.18 -27.41 -7.75
CA LYS A 25 -5.32 -27.49 -6.56
C LYS A 25 -5.67 -26.41 -5.53
N ALA A 26 -5.89 -25.17 -5.97
CA ALA A 26 -6.23 -24.05 -5.09
C ALA A 26 -7.57 -24.23 -4.38
N LEU A 27 -8.57 -24.84 -5.05
CA LEU A 27 -9.91 -25.06 -4.52
C LEU A 27 -10.12 -26.47 -3.90
N GLY A 28 -9.10 -27.34 -3.94
CA GLY A 28 -9.25 -28.72 -3.46
C GLY A 28 -10.22 -29.56 -4.30
N LEU A 29 -10.38 -29.26 -5.60
CA LEU A 29 -11.34 -29.90 -6.48
C LEU A 29 -10.67 -30.57 -7.68
N PRO A 30 -11.25 -31.68 -8.20
CA PRO A 30 -10.74 -32.33 -9.40
C PRO A 30 -10.89 -31.40 -10.62
N LYS A 31 -9.95 -31.51 -11.58
CA LYS A 31 -9.93 -30.74 -12.83
C LYS A 31 -11.27 -30.77 -13.59
N SER A 32 -11.92 -31.94 -13.59
CA SER A 32 -13.23 -32.11 -14.26
C SER A 32 -14.32 -31.25 -13.64
N ALA A 33 -14.33 -31.08 -12.31
CA ALA A 33 -15.28 -30.22 -11.60
C ALA A 33 -15.07 -28.76 -11.94
N ILE A 34 -13.82 -28.30 -11.98
CA ILE A 34 -13.48 -26.93 -12.37
C ILE A 34 -13.92 -26.68 -13.83
N SER A 35 -13.57 -27.59 -14.77
CA SER A 35 -13.97 -27.46 -16.16
C SER A 35 -15.49 -27.40 -16.34
N LYS A 36 -16.25 -28.23 -15.57
CA LYS A 36 -17.72 -28.23 -15.60
C LYS A 36 -18.29 -26.91 -15.09
N ARG A 37 -17.74 -26.36 -13.99
CA ARG A 37 -18.18 -25.07 -13.42
C ARG A 37 -17.94 -23.92 -14.40
N VAL A 38 -16.73 -23.85 -15.00
CA VAL A 38 -16.42 -22.82 -16.01
C VAL A 38 -17.34 -22.94 -17.22
N ALA A 39 -17.54 -24.14 -17.76
CA ALA A 39 -18.44 -24.36 -18.90
C ALA A 39 -19.89 -23.96 -18.55
N SER A 40 -20.37 -24.25 -17.34
CA SER A 40 -21.68 -23.82 -16.86
C SER A 40 -21.81 -22.30 -16.80
N LEU A 41 -20.74 -21.60 -16.39
CA LEU A 41 -20.71 -20.14 -16.37
C LEU A 41 -20.78 -19.58 -17.80
N GLU A 42 -19.92 -20.07 -18.69
CA GLU A 42 -19.89 -19.64 -20.10
C GLU A 42 -21.26 -19.87 -20.79
N ALA A 43 -21.90 -20.99 -20.49
CA ALA A 43 -23.28 -21.26 -20.97
C ALA A 43 -24.29 -20.28 -20.37
N SER A 44 -24.14 -19.86 -19.13
CA SER A 44 -25.06 -18.92 -18.48
C SER A 44 -24.96 -17.49 -19.01
N VAL A 45 -23.76 -17.09 -19.46
CA VAL A 45 -23.49 -15.76 -20.06
C VAL A 45 -23.54 -15.81 -21.61
N GLU A 46 -23.81 -16.96 -22.17
CA GLU A 46 -23.92 -17.21 -23.62
C GLU A 46 -22.67 -16.78 -24.41
N THR A 47 -21.52 -16.80 -23.76
CA THR A 47 -20.26 -16.43 -24.40
C THR A 47 -19.06 -17.14 -23.75
N THR A 48 -17.97 -17.29 -24.49
CA THR A 48 -16.74 -17.86 -23.95
C THR A 48 -15.95 -16.80 -23.16
N LEU A 49 -15.58 -17.15 -21.95
CA LEU A 49 -14.77 -16.29 -21.07
C LEU A 49 -13.30 -16.62 -21.15
N PHE A 50 -12.95 -17.84 -21.59
CA PHE A 50 -11.57 -18.23 -21.86
C PHE A 50 -11.37 -18.63 -23.33
N SER A 51 -10.29 -18.13 -23.92
CA SER A 51 -9.78 -18.67 -25.19
C SER A 51 -8.92 -19.90 -24.88
N ARG A 52 -9.21 -21.00 -25.59
CA ARG A 52 -8.45 -22.24 -25.47
C ARG A 52 -7.61 -22.42 -26.72
N SER A 53 -6.33 -22.10 -26.67
CA SER A 53 -5.38 -22.65 -27.63
C SER A 53 -4.78 -23.95 -27.06
N THR A 54 -4.28 -24.83 -27.92
CA THR A 54 -3.70 -26.12 -27.52
C THR A 54 -2.52 -25.99 -26.55
N ARG A 55 -2.03 -24.77 -26.29
CA ARG A 55 -0.84 -24.49 -25.44
C ARG A 55 -1.08 -23.51 -24.28
N LYS A 56 -2.13 -22.67 -24.30
CA LYS A 56 -2.36 -21.67 -23.23
C LYS A 56 -3.84 -21.37 -23.03
N ILE A 57 -4.23 -21.14 -21.79
CA ILE A 57 -5.51 -20.55 -21.41
C ILE A 57 -5.28 -19.05 -21.24
N ALA A 58 -6.12 -18.22 -21.85
CA ALA A 58 -6.14 -16.78 -21.68
C ALA A 58 -7.59 -16.30 -21.57
N LEU A 59 -7.82 -15.18 -20.91
CA LEU A 59 -9.14 -14.53 -20.90
C LEU A 59 -9.48 -14.00 -22.29
N THR A 60 -10.76 -14.03 -22.63
CA THR A 60 -11.33 -13.25 -23.74
C THR A 60 -11.65 -11.83 -23.24
N SER A 61 -11.95 -10.88 -24.14
CA SER A 61 -12.42 -9.55 -23.73
C SER A 61 -13.68 -9.61 -22.86
N ALA A 62 -14.57 -10.58 -23.10
CA ALA A 62 -15.72 -10.84 -22.24
C ALA A 62 -15.27 -11.39 -20.87
N GLY A 63 -14.25 -12.26 -20.85
CA GLY A 63 -13.66 -12.79 -19.63
C GLY A 63 -13.01 -11.71 -18.78
N GLU A 64 -12.27 -10.77 -19.38
CA GLU A 64 -11.68 -9.63 -18.69
C GLU A 64 -12.75 -8.72 -18.07
N LEU A 65 -13.79 -8.38 -18.83
CA LEU A 65 -14.91 -7.59 -18.35
C LEU A 65 -15.64 -8.26 -17.17
N TYR A 66 -15.82 -9.58 -17.26
CA TYR A 66 -16.56 -10.34 -16.24
C TYR A 66 -15.74 -10.63 -14.98
N LEU A 67 -14.40 -10.61 -15.09
CA LEU A 67 -13.49 -10.98 -14.00
C LEU A 67 -13.63 -10.07 -12.78
N ASP A 68 -13.68 -8.77 -12.98
CA ASP A 68 -13.80 -7.80 -11.89
C ASP A 68 -15.13 -8.00 -11.10
N PHE A 69 -16.23 -8.23 -11.80
CA PHE A 69 -17.51 -8.56 -11.17
C PHE A 69 -17.44 -9.88 -10.38
N ALA A 70 -16.87 -10.93 -10.97
CA ALA A 70 -16.76 -12.25 -10.34
C ALA A 70 -15.89 -12.19 -9.07
N GLN A 71 -14.76 -11.50 -9.14
CA GLN A 71 -13.85 -11.32 -7.99
C GLN A 71 -14.55 -10.59 -6.84
N ARG A 72 -15.20 -9.46 -7.13
CA ARG A 72 -15.95 -8.71 -6.11
C ARG A 72 -17.06 -9.55 -5.47
N THR A 73 -17.81 -10.30 -6.26
CA THR A 73 -18.92 -11.13 -5.74
C THR A 73 -18.40 -12.26 -4.84
N VAL A 74 -17.32 -12.94 -5.24
CA VAL A 74 -16.69 -14.00 -4.42
C VAL A 74 -16.15 -13.40 -3.11
N LEU A 75 -15.49 -12.24 -3.17
CA LEU A 75 -14.97 -11.55 -1.98
C LEU A 75 -16.12 -11.12 -1.04
N GLN A 76 -17.20 -10.54 -1.57
CA GLN A 76 -18.35 -10.11 -0.77
C GLN A 76 -19.02 -11.31 -0.06
N ALA A 77 -19.19 -12.42 -0.76
CA ALA A 77 -19.76 -13.64 -0.16
C ALA A 77 -18.86 -14.18 0.97
N ALA A 78 -17.55 -14.25 0.75
CA ALA A 78 -16.60 -14.67 1.78
C ALA A 78 -16.60 -13.74 2.99
N THR A 79 -16.60 -12.42 2.74
CA THR A 79 -16.65 -11.39 3.78
C THR A 79 -17.94 -11.44 4.61
N ALA A 80 -19.08 -11.70 3.98
CA ALA A 80 -20.35 -11.84 4.69
C ALA A 80 -20.33 -13.04 5.67
N ILE A 81 -19.75 -14.16 5.27
CA ILE A 81 -19.58 -15.34 6.14
C ILE A 81 -18.65 -15.01 7.31
N GLU A 82 -17.53 -14.31 7.04
CA GLU A 82 -16.59 -13.89 8.09
C GLU A 82 -17.23 -12.93 9.09
N ASN A 83 -18.01 -11.95 8.60
CA ASN A 83 -18.74 -11.01 9.46
C ASN A 83 -19.72 -11.71 10.42
N VAL A 84 -20.42 -12.74 9.93
CA VAL A 84 -21.32 -13.53 10.78
C VAL A 84 -20.53 -14.30 11.85
N LYS A 85 -19.38 -14.87 11.49
CA LYS A 85 -18.49 -15.54 12.46
C LYS A 85 -17.95 -14.55 13.50
N ASP A 86 -17.57 -13.34 13.09
CA ASP A 86 -17.11 -12.29 14.00
C ASP A 86 -18.19 -11.84 14.99
N LEU A 87 -19.48 -11.80 14.57
CA LEU A 87 -20.59 -11.52 15.50
C LEU A 87 -20.67 -12.56 16.61
N HIS A 88 -20.50 -13.84 16.29
CA HIS A 88 -20.48 -14.92 17.28
C HIS A 88 -19.24 -14.87 18.18
N ALA A 89 -18.07 -14.56 17.63
CA ALA A 89 -16.83 -14.45 18.40
C ALA A 89 -16.86 -13.27 19.38
N ASN A 90 -17.44 -12.13 18.99
CA ASN A 90 -17.58 -10.96 19.85
C ASN A 90 -18.52 -11.19 21.06
N THR A 91 -19.47 -12.12 20.97
CA THR A 91 -20.29 -12.56 22.14
C THR A 91 -19.49 -13.41 23.12
N SER A 92 -18.34 -13.96 22.72
CA SER A 92 -17.45 -14.81 23.53
C SER A 92 -16.24 -14.07 24.12
N GLY A 93 -16.13 -12.75 23.94
CA GLY A 93 -15.20 -11.88 24.69
C GLY A 93 -13.87 -11.54 24.02
N GLY A 94 -13.72 -11.62 22.69
CA GLY A 94 -12.47 -11.17 22.05
C GLY A 94 -12.51 -11.10 20.52
N LEU A 95 -11.64 -10.26 19.94
CA LEU A 95 -11.44 -10.24 18.49
C LEU A 95 -10.67 -11.50 18.05
N SER A 96 -11.13 -12.15 16.98
CA SER A 96 -10.52 -13.37 16.46
C SER A 96 -10.43 -13.37 14.93
N GLY A 97 -9.71 -14.36 14.38
CA GLY A 97 -9.56 -14.55 12.95
C GLY A 97 -8.28 -13.92 12.38
N LYS A 98 -8.23 -13.76 11.06
CA LYS A 98 -7.03 -13.30 10.35
C LYS A 98 -7.27 -11.92 9.71
N ILE A 99 -6.24 -11.07 9.76
CA ILE A 99 -6.17 -9.80 9.01
C ILE A 99 -4.98 -9.89 8.06
N ARG A 100 -5.25 -9.81 6.74
CA ARG A 100 -4.23 -9.64 5.71
C ARG A 100 -4.02 -8.16 5.47
N LEU A 101 -2.87 -7.66 5.91
CA LEU A 101 -2.49 -6.27 5.91
C LEU A 101 -1.37 -6.03 4.90
N THR A 102 -1.50 -4.99 4.09
CA THR A 102 -0.37 -4.50 3.27
C THR A 102 -0.04 -3.06 3.61
N ALA A 103 1.25 -2.71 3.54
CA ALA A 103 1.74 -1.37 3.85
C ALA A 103 2.95 -1.01 2.98
N PRO A 104 3.27 0.29 2.80
CA PRO A 104 4.51 0.72 2.16
C PRO A 104 5.72 0.16 2.90
N VAL A 105 6.74 -0.27 2.15
CA VAL A 105 7.90 -0.99 2.72
C VAL A 105 8.55 -0.19 3.83
N SER A 106 8.96 1.03 3.56
CA SER A 106 9.67 1.89 4.51
C SER A 106 8.82 2.20 5.76
N TRP A 107 7.58 2.67 5.56
CA TRP A 107 6.71 3.01 6.69
C TRP A 107 6.32 1.76 7.50
N GLY A 108 6.11 0.64 6.81
CA GLY A 108 5.82 -0.64 7.43
C GLY A 108 6.93 -1.12 8.36
N GLN A 109 8.19 -1.01 7.93
CA GLN A 109 9.36 -1.41 8.72
C GLN A 109 9.66 -0.42 9.87
N GLN A 110 9.59 0.89 9.59
CA GLN A 110 10.05 1.90 10.54
C GLN A 110 9.00 2.30 11.57
N VAL A 111 7.72 2.23 11.22
CA VAL A 111 6.61 2.69 12.06
C VAL A 111 5.69 1.53 12.42
N LEU A 112 5.04 0.90 11.44
CA LEU A 112 4.01 -0.11 11.70
C LEU A 112 4.52 -1.29 12.52
N ALA A 113 5.70 -1.82 12.19
CA ALA A 113 6.30 -2.97 12.86
C ALA A 113 6.57 -2.75 14.36
N ARG A 114 6.62 -1.51 14.83
CA ARG A 114 6.79 -1.18 16.27
C ARG A 114 5.48 -1.30 17.04
N HIS A 115 4.34 -1.13 16.37
CA HIS A 115 3.03 -1.08 17.01
C HIS A 115 2.26 -2.41 16.90
N LEU A 116 2.44 -3.17 15.82
CA LEU A 116 1.73 -4.43 15.60
C LEU A 116 1.94 -5.48 16.70
N PRO A 117 3.14 -5.69 17.27
CA PRO A 117 3.33 -6.69 18.32
C PRO A 117 2.45 -6.46 19.55
N ALA A 118 2.30 -5.19 19.97
CA ALA A 118 1.44 -4.85 21.10
C ALA A 118 -0.05 -5.12 20.78
N PHE A 119 -0.49 -4.82 19.56
CA PHE A 119 -1.86 -5.12 19.14
C PHE A 119 -2.15 -6.63 19.11
N VAL A 120 -1.22 -7.43 18.59
CA VAL A 120 -1.35 -8.91 18.58
C VAL A 120 -1.38 -9.47 20.00
N THR A 121 -0.57 -8.92 20.91
CA THR A 121 -0.57 -9.32 22.32
C THR A 121 -1.91 -9.00 23.01
N LEU A 122 -2.53 -7.86 22.69
CA LEU A 122 -3.86 -7.49 23.21
C LEU A 122 -4.98 -8.38 22.67
N HIS A 123 -4.78 -9.03 21.52
CA HIS A 123 -5.80 -9.84 20.84
C HIS A 123 -5.26 -11.21 20.47
N PRO A 124 -5.06 -12.13 21.42
CA PRO A 124 -4.34 -13.41 21.22
C PRO A 124 -5.02 -14.38 20.24
N GLN A 125 -6.27 -14.15 19.89
CA GLN A 125 -7.01 -14.95 18.90
C GLN A 125 -6.95 -14.34 17.48
N LEU A 126 -6.26 -13.19 17.30
CA LEU A 126 -6.03 -12.59 15.99
C LEU A 126 -4.71 -13.04 15.39
N GLU A 127 -4.74 -13.33 14.10
CA GLU A 127 -3.57 -13.55 13.27
C GLU A 127 -3.41 -12.36 12.31
N ILE A 128 -2.20 -11.78 12.19
CA ILE A 128 -1.90 -10.75 11.22
C ILE A 128 -0.89 -11.29 10.21
N GLU A 129 -1.28 -11.29 8.95
CA GLU A 129 -0.37 -11.47 7.82
C GLU A 129 0.00 -10.08 7.27
N LEU A 130 1.25 -9.66 7.46
CA LEU A 130 1.75 -8.38 6.93
C LEU A 130 2.57 -8.59 5.67
N GLN A 131 2.17 -7.97 4.58
CA GLN A 131 2.92 -7.89 3.33
C GLN A 131 3.37 -6.45 3.08
N LEU A 132 4.67 -6.21 3.04
CA LEU A 132 5.23 -4.90 2.71
C LEU A 132 5.44 -4.80 1.19
N SER A 133 4.84 -3.77 0.58
CA SER A 133 4.92 -3.56 -0.86
C SER A 133 4.56 -2.12 -1.23
N ASP A 134 5.40 -1.51 -2.08
CA ASP A 134 5.14 -0.18 -2.65
C ASP A 134 4.36 -0.25 -3.99
N ARG A 135 4.03 -1.45 -4.45
CA ARG A 135 3.22 -1.65 -5.66
C ARG A 135 1.75 -1.34 -5.37
N THR A 136 1.08 -0.77 -6.36
CA THR A 136 -0.38 -0.72 -6.37
C THR A 136 -0.92 -2.14 -6.48
N MET A 137 -1.77 -2.54 -5.54
CA MET A 137 -2.33 -3.88 -5.44
C MET A 137 -3.84 -3.83 -5.64
N ASP A 138 -4.39 -4.79 -6.35
CA ASP A 138 -5.83 -5.03 -6.37
C ASP A 138 -6.21 -5.77 -5.08
N LEU A 139 -6.87 -5.05 -4.16
CA LEU A 139 -7.22 -5.56 -2.84
C LEU A 139 -8.15 -6.78 -2.90
N ALA A 140 -9.01 -6.85 -3.91
CA ALA A 140 -9.92 -7.96 -4.11
C ALA A 140 -9.18 -9.19 -4.66
N TYR A 141 -8.34 -8.99 -5.67
CA TYR A 141 -7.58 -10.06 -6.30
C TYR A 141 -6.60 -10.73 -5.34
N GLU A 142 -5.89 -9.92 -4.53
CA GLU A 142 -4.86 -10.42 -3.61
C GLU A 142 -5.42 -10.80 -2.22
N ARG A 143 -6.74 -10.73 -2.04
CA ARG A 143 -7.43 -11.06 -0.78
C ARG A 143 -6.91 -10.24 0.42
N ILE A 144 -6.58 -8.98 0.20
CA ILE A 144 -6.14 -8.05 1.24
C ILE A 144 -7.35 -7.53 2.01
N ASP A 145 -7.28 -7.59 3.33
CA ASP A 145 -8.34 -7.08 4.21
C ASP A 145 -8.19 -5.60 4.48
N LEU A 146 -6.95 -5.11 4.59
CA LEU A 146 -6.62 -3.71 4.83
C LEU A 146 -5.33 -3.34 4.12
N ALA A 147 -5.34 -2.25 3.37
CA ALA A 147 -4.14 -1.66 2.80
C ALA A 147 -3.84 -0.32 3.46
N LEU A 148 -2.62 -0.12 3.90
CA LEU A 148 -2.10 1.19 4.28
C LEU A 148 -1.37 1.75 3.07
N ARG A 149 -1.68 2.98 2.67
CA ARG A 149 -1.13 3.58 1.44
C ARG A 149 -0.82 5.06 1.64
N TRP A 150 0.18 5.53 0.90
CA TRP A 150 0.43 6.94 0.76
C TRP A 150 -0.75 7.64 0.10
N SER A 151 -1.09 8.84 0.59
CA SER A 151 -2.09 9.70 -0.02
C SER A 151 -1.71 11.17 0.13
N SER A 152 -2.09 11.97 -0.86
CA SER A 152 -1.89 13.43 -0.84
C SER A 152 -3.01 14.16 -0.07
N SER A 153 -4.12 13.47 0.18
CA SER A 153 -5.27 14.01 0.92
C SER A 153 -5.97 12.86 1.66
N PRO A 154 -6.43 13.11 2.89
CA PRO A 154 -7.18 12.11 3.66
C PRO A 154 -8.53 11.74 3.02
N LEU A 155 -9.03 12.53 2.08
CA LEU A 155 -10.34 12.36 1.44
C LEU A 155 -10.30 11.66 0.09
N HIS A 156 -9.13 11.30 -0.43
CA HIS A 156 -9.02 10.58 -1.70
C HIS A 156 -9.16 9.07 -1.48
N GLY A 157 -10.42 8.61 -1.41
CA GLY A 157 -10.75 7.21 -1.59
C GLY A 157 -10.78 6.83 -3.07
N LEU A 158 -10.26 5.67 -3.41
CA LEU A 158 -10.49 5.07 -4.71
C LEU A 158 -11.98 4.74 -4.85
N PRO A 159 -12.61 4.91 -6.04
CA PRO A 159 -14.01 4.55 -6.24
C PRO A 159 -14.31 3.12 -5.76
N GLY A 160 -15.37 2.96 -4.98
CA GLY A 160 -15.76 1.66 -4.42
C GLY A 160 -14.96 1.18 -3.21
N LEU A 161 -14.03 1.98 -2.68
CA LEU A 161 -13.28 1.69 -1.46
C LEU A 161 -13.60 2.69 -0.36
N SER A 162 -13.51 2.23 0.88
CA SER A 162 -13.53 3.08 2.08
C SER A 162 -12.10 3.44 2.47
N SER A 163 -11.90 4.66 2.92
CA SER A 163 -10.59 5.13 3.36
C SER A 163 -10.68 5.93 4.66
N GLU A 164 -9.67 5.76 5.52
CA GLU A 164 -9.50 6.50 6.78
C GLU A 164 -8.03 6.91 6.93
N GLN A 165 -7.78 8.17 7.30
CA GLN A 165 -6.42 8.62 7.59
C GLN A 165 -5.91 7.97 8.88
N ILE A 166 -4.70 7.41 8.81
CA ILE A 166 -3.99 6.80 9.94
C ILE A 166 -2.98 7.76 10.54
N ALA A 167 -2.12 8.35 9.71
CA ALA A 167 -1.03 9.20 10.16
C ALA A 167 -0.75 10.33 9.16
N SER A 168 -0.23 11.44 9.66
CA SER A 168 0.45 12.45 8.86
C SER A 168 1.94 12.17 8.81
N VAL A 169 2.58 12.48 7.70
CA VAL A 169 4.01 12.29 7.51
C VAL A 169 4.63 13.58 7.01
N ASP A 170 5.54 14.11 7.81
CA ASP A 170 6.34 15.26 7.43
C ASP A 170 7.48 14.85 6.50
N TRP A 171 7.66 15.60 5.42
CA TRP A 171 8.84 15.52 4.58
C TRP A 171 9.83 16.62 4.99
N ILE A 172 11.11 16.29 5.00
CA ILE A 172 12.16 17.19 5.49
C ILE A 172 13.39 17.15 4.59
N TYR A 173 14.06 18.29 4.49
CA TYR A 173 15.38 18.37 3.86
C TYR A 173 16.45 18.07 4.91
N VAL A 174 17.34 17.14 4.61
CA VAL A 174 18.41 16.70 5.52
C VAL A 174 19.74 16.58 4.80
N ALA A 175 20.82 16.79 5.54
CA ALA A 175 22.19 16.57 5.08
C ALA A 175 23.09 16.14 6.25
N ALA A 176 24.22 15.48 5.94
CA ALA A 176 25.25 15.20 6.93
C ALA A 176 26.02 16.50 7.28
N PRO A 177 26.39 16.72 8.56
CA PRO A 177 27.21 17.87 8.96
C PRO A 177 28.51 17.98 8.15
N ASP A 178 29.21 16.87 7.92
CA ASP A 178 30.47 16.84 7.16
C ASP A 178 30.30 17.27 5.70
N TYR A 179 29.14 16.94 5.08
CA TYR A 179 28.80 17.46 3.75
C TYR A 179 28.63 18.97 3.78
N LEU A 180 27.86 19.49 4.73
CA LEU A 180 27.61 20.93 4.86
C LEU A 180 28.88 21.73 5.19
N ALA A 181 29.80 21.15 5.96
CA ALA A 181 31.08 21.76 6.24
C ALA A 181 31.93 21.98 4.97
N ARG A 182 31.81 21.09 3.97
CA ARG A 182 32.52 21.19 2.68
C ARG A 182 31.79 22.01 1.64
N ALA A 183 30.48 21.86 1.54
CA ALA A 183 29.66 22.40 0.46
C ALA A 183 28.90 23.68 0.86
N GLY A 184 28.93 24.06 2.14
CA GLY A 184 28.10 25.13 2.68
C GLY A 184 26.69 24.63 3.09
N THR A 185 25.99 25.48 3.84
CA THR A 185 24.61 25.21 4.25
C THR A 185 23.66 26.05 3.39
N PRO A 186 22.71 25.44 2.65
CA PRO A 186 21.78 26.22 1.85
C PRO A 186 20.84 27.03 2.75
N VAL A 187 20.78 28.34 2.53
CA VAL A 187 19.89 29.27 3.26
C VAL A 187 18.59 29.47 2.50
N LEU A 188 18.67 29.47 1.17
CA LEU A 188 17.54 29.64 0.27
C LEU A 188 17.40 28.42 -0.65
N PRO A 189 16.18 28.10 -1.14
CA PRO A 189 15.94 26.99 -2.05
C PRO A 189 16.82 26.98 -3.28
N GLN A 190 17.08 28.15 -3.86
CA GLN A 190 17.86 28.30 -5.11
C GLN A 190 19.27 27.76 -4.96
N ALA A 191 19.85 27.81 -3.76
CA ALA A 191 21.17 27.27 -3.48
C ALA A 191 21.25 25.74 -3.70
N LEU A 192 20.11 25.03 -3.68
CA LEU A 192 20.09 23.58 -3.95
C LEU A 192 20.57 23.25 -5.37
N ALA A 193 20.51 24.18 -6.32
CA ALA A 193 21.02 23.99 -7.68
C ALA A 193 22.54 23.73 -7.71
N ASP A 194 23.26 24.27 -6.72
CA ASP A 194 24.72 24.13 -6.57
C ASP A 194 25.12 22.97 -5.65
N HIS A 195 24.14 22.30 -5.03
CA HIS A 195 24.38 21.16 -4.18
C HIS A 195 24.15 19.83 -4.90
N SER A 196 24.93 18.81 -4.50
CA SER A 196 24.56 17.42 -4.80
C SER A 196 23.31 17.04 -4.04
N CYS A 197 22.31 16.50 -4.71
CA CYS A 197 21.06 16.08 -4.10
C CYS A 197 20.86 14.57 -4.25
N MET A 198 20.21 13.96 -3.26
CA MET A 198 19.84 12.55 -3.26
C MET A 198 18.35 12.45 -3.45
N CYS A 199 17.90 11.88 -4.57
CA CYS A 199 16.50 11.84 -4.90
C CYS A 199 15.88 10.50 -4.51
N TYR A 200 14.80 10.58 -3.72
CA TYR A 200 13.88 9.47 -3.59
C TYR A 200 13.13 9.33 -4.92
N TRP A 201 13.27 8.18 -5.57
CA TRP A 201 12.76 7.95 -6.91
C TRP A 201 11.53 7.05 -6.87
N GLN A 202 10.47 7.46 -7.57
CA GLN A 202 9.34 6.63 -7.99
C GLN A 202 9.10 6.89 -9.47
N GLU A 203 8.37 6.00 -10.13
CA GLU A 203 7.96 6.20 -11.52
C GLU A 203 7.38 7.62 -11.71
N ASN A 204 7.89 8.36 -12.70
CA ASN A 204 7.53 9.75 -13.03
C ASN A 204 7.96 10.83 -12.01
N ALA A 205 8.89 10.56 -11.10
CA ALA A 205 9.50 11.60 -10.29
C ALA A 205 10.54 12.35 -11.12
N ASP A 206 10.36 13.66 -11.24
CA ASP A 206 11.35 14.57 -11.82
C ASP A 206 12.30 15.10 -10.73
N ASP A 207 13.45 15.62 -11.15
CA ASP A 207 14.45 16.24 -10.26
C ASP A 207 14.03 17.66 -9.83
N ALA A 208 12.75 17.99 -9.86
CA ALA A 208 12.19 19.26 -9.46
C ALA A 208 11.61 19.19 -8.05
N TRP A 209 12.23 19.89 -7.11
CA TRP A 209 11.74 20.01 -5.75
C TRP A 209 10.91 21.28 -5.61
N VAL A 210 9.65 21.11 -5.20
CA VAL A 210 8.72 22.20 -4.92
C VAL A 210 8.63 22.41 -3.42
N MET A 211 8.68 23.66 -2.99
CA MET A 211 8.60 24.02 -1.59
C MET A 211 7.86 25.33 -1.35
N LEU A 212 7.19 25.41 -0.23
CA LEU A 212 6.48 26.61 0.24
C LEU A 212 7.26 27.26 1.37
N ASN A 213 7.42 28.56 1.32
CA ASN A 213 7.89 29.31 2.46
C ASN A 213 6.77 29.41 3.50
N ASN A 214 7.08 29.14 4.77
CA ASN A 214 6.10 29.24 5.86
C ASN A 214 5.53 30.65 6.05
N ARG A 215 6.12 31.69 5.40
CA ARG A 215 5.72 33.11 5.47
C ARG A 215 5.21 33.67 4.15
N ALA A 216 5.29 32.94 3.04
CA ALA A 216 4.91 33.39 1.71
C ALA A 216 4.04 32.35 0.99
N ALA A 217 3.04 32.83 0.23
CA ALA A 217 2.03 31.95 -0.39
C ALA A 217 2.48 31.26 -1.67
N GLU A 218 3.55 31.73 -2.34
CA GLU A 218 3.95 31.20 -3.63
C GLU A 218 4.97 30.07 -3.50
N PRO A 219 4.74 28.92 -4.16
CA PRO A 219 5.68 27.82 -4.18
C PRO A 219 6.91 28.17 -5.04
N ILE A 220 8.08 27.75 -4.57
CA ILE A 220 9.31 27.80 -5.34
C ILE A 220 9.62 26.40 -5.85
N CYS A 221 9.93 26.30 -7.15
CA CYS A 221 10.39 25.07 -7.80
C CYS A 221 11.87 25.21 -8.11
N VAL A 222 12.68 24.26 -7.63
CA VAL A 222 14.13 24.19 -7.89
C VAL A 222 14.45 22.87 -8.56
N ARG A 223 15.11 22.93 -9.71
CA ARG A 223 15.72 21.74 -10.31
C ARG A 223 16.99 21.40 -9.56
N VAL A 224 17.07 20.16 -9.06
CA VAL A 224 18.20 19.66 -8.32
C VAL A 224 19.01 18.68 -9.18
N SER A 225 20.32 18.64 -8.98
CA SER A 225 21.19 17.69 -9.62
C SER A 225 21.37 16.46 -8.73
N SER A 226 20.99 15.30 -9.22
CA SER A 226 21.13 14.03 -8.50
C SER A 226 21.99 13.05 -9.28
N ARG A 227 22.97 12.46 -8.59
CA ARG A 227 23.78 11.36 -9.09
C ARG A 227 23.42 10.00 -8.45
N PHE A 228 22.47 10.03 -7.53
CA PHE A 228 22.01 8.84 -6.80
C PHE A 228 20.48 8.89 -6.62
N HIS A 229 19.82 7.92 -7.17
CA HIS A 229 18.38 7.75 -7.09
C HIS A 229 18.06 6.38 -6.48
N ALA A 230 17.14 6.33 -5.54
CA ALA A 230 16.63 5.07 -5.00
C ALA A 230 15.15 5.19 -4.65
N ASN A 231 14.43 4.10 -4.82
CA ASN A 231 13.00 3.99 -4.47
C ASN A 231 12.76 3.53 -3.02
N ASN A 232 13.77 3.68 -2.18
CA ASN A 232 13.70 3.34 -0.76
C ASN A 232 14.29 4.47 0.08
N PRO A 233 13.52 5.08 1.00
CA PRO A 233 13.99 6.21 1.82
C PRO A 233 15.19 5.88 2.72
N GLU A 234 15.28 4.66 3.24
CA GLU A 234 16.40 4.22 4.08
C GLU A 234 17.71 4.20 3.29
N THR A 235 17.66 3.75 2.04
CA THR A 235 18.83 3.74 1.14
C THR A 235 19.30 5.16 0.86
N VAL A 236 18.37 6.09 0.59
CA VAL A 236 18.69 7.52 0.39
C VAL A 236 19.23 8.13 1.70
N CYS A 237 18.64 7.79 2.85
CA CYS A 237 19.11 8.25 4.17
C CYS A 237 20.56 7.82 4.44
N LEU A 238 20.90 6.57 4.16
CA LEU A 238 22.28 6.06 4.32
C LEU A 238 23.28 6.78 3.42
N ALA A 239 22.94 7.02 2.14
CA ALA A 239 23.77 7.80 1.23
C ALA A 239 23.96 9.24 1.73
N THR A 240 22.91 9.84 2.30
CA THR A 240 22.96 11.19 2.88
C THR A 240 23.86 11.23 4.11
N ILE A 241 23.76 10.23 5.00
CA ILE A 241 24.66 10.08 6.17
C ILE A 241 26.12 9.95 5.72
N ALA A 242 26.38 9.25 4.62
CA ALA A 242 27.71 9.12 4.04
C ALA A 242 28.26 10.43 3.42
N GLY A 243 27.48 11.52 3.47
CA GLY A 243 27.90 12.83 2.97
C GLY A 243 27.83 12.99 1.46
N CYS A 244 26.96 12.23 0.79
CA CYS A 244 26.78 12.30 -0.67
C CYS A 244 26.02 13.55 -1.13
N GLY A 245 25.25 14.21 -0.23
CA GLY A 245 24.49 15.39 -0.60
C GLY A 245 23.33 15.72 0.35
N ILE A 246 22.38 16.50 -0.14
CA ILE A 246 21.12 16.86 0.53
C ILE A 246 20.02 15.94 0.05
N ALA A 247 19.17 15.47 0.94
CA ALA A 247 18.02 14.63 0.58
C ALA A 247 16.71 15.25 1.06
N LEU A 248 15.63 15.00 0.29
CA LEU A 248 14.24 15.18 0.71
C LEU A 248 13.70 13.80 1.13
N LEU A 249 13.38 13.63 2.39
CA LEU A 249 12.99 12.34 2.98
C LEU A 249 11.82 12.48 3.95
N PRO A 250 11.01 11.42 4.13
CA PRO A 250 10.03 11.39 5.21
C PRO A 250 10.74 11.40 6.58
N GLY A 251 10.22 12.19 7.50
CA GLY A 251 10.86 12.43 8.80
C GLY A 251 11.10 11.16 9.61
N TYR A 252 10.18 10.18 9.52
CA TYR A 252 10.34 8.91 10.24
C TYR A 252 11.59 8.13 9.83
N ALA A 253 11.97 8.18 8.53
CA ALA A 253 13.17 7.51 8.02
C ALA A 253 14.48 8.14 8.54
N CYS A 254 14.43 9.41 8.97
CA CYS A 254 15.57 10.16 9.45
C CYS A 254 15.66 10.23 10.98
N THR A 255 14.67 9.73 11.73
CA THR A 255 14.53 9.94 13.17
C THR A 255 15.79 9.58 13.95
N GLN A 256 16.35 8.39 13.70
CA GLN A 256 17.54 7.93 14.41
C GLN A 256 18.80 8.72 14.04
N ALA A 257 18.94 9.06 12.75
CA ALA A 257 20.08 9.84 12.26
C ALA A 257 20.08 11.30 12.78
N LEU A 258 18.87 11.89 12.91
CA LEU A 258 18.70 13.22 13.52
C LEU A 258 19.01 13.19 15.02
N LYS A 259 18.51 12.20 15.77
CA LYS A 259 18.80 12.03 17.20
C LYS A 259 20.29 11.86 17.46
N SER A 260 20.98 11.08 16.63
CA SER A 260 22.43 10.84 16.74
C SER A 260 23.28 11.92 16.08
N ARG A 261 22.67 12.99 15.55
CA ARG A 261 23.34 14.10 14.85
C ARG A 261 24.16 13.68 13.62
N LYS A 262 23.93 12.50 13.07
CA LYS A 262 24.49 12.08 11.78
C LYS A 262 23.87 12.84 10.60
N LEU A 263 22.65 13.30 10.78
CA LEU A 263 21.96 14.21 9.87
C LEU A 263 21.47 15.44 10.63
N VAL A 264 21.37 16.55 9.92
CA VAL A 264 20.73 17.79 10.38
C VAL A 264 19.70 18.25 9.36
N ARG A 265 18.63 18.92 9.83
CA ARG A 265 17.64 19.54 8.95
C ARG A 265 18.20 20.82 8.36
N VAL A 266 18.07 20.98 7.05
CA VAL A 266 18.34 22.22 6.31
C VAL A 266 17.03 22.83 5.82
N LEU A 267 17.05 24.09 5.39
CA LEU A 267 15.87 24.81 4.84
C LEU A 267 14.62 24.67 5.73
N ARG A 268 14.77 24.87 7.05
CA ARG A 268 13.70 24.63 8.05
C ARG A 268 12.46 25.53 7.87
N ASP A 269 12.62 26.71 7.24
CA ASP A 269 11.53 27.64 6.97
C ASP A 269 10.78 27.31 5.68
N TRP A 270 11.11 26.15 5.06
CA TRP A 270 10.57 25.71 3.81
C TRP A 270 9.90 24.34 3.95
N THR A 271 8.61 24.30 3.65
CA THR A 271 7.81 23.06 3.66
C THR A 271 7.85 22.41 2.30
N PRO A 272 8.31 21.17 2.17
CA PRO A 272 8.28 20.45 0.91
C PRO A 272 6.84 20.19 0.43
N VAL A 273 6.62 20.41 -0.86
CA VAL A 273 5.40 20.00 -1.58
C VAL A 273 5.77 18.76 -2.39
N THR A 274 5.38 17.59 -1.89
CA THR A 274 5.79 16.32 -2.47
C THR A 274 4.65 15.64 -3.23
N LYS A 275 4.99 14.96 -4.31
CA LYS A 275 4.06 14.09 -5.08
C LYS A 275 3.80 12.74 -4.37
N PHE A 276 4.62 12.40 -3.38
CA PHE A 276 4.56 11.09 -2.71
C PHE A 276 3.43 10.98 -1.68
N GLY A 277 2.75 12.11 -1.38
CA GLY A 277 1.73 12.17 -0.34
C GLY A 277 2.31 12.52 1.04
N THR A 278 1.44 13.04 1.88
CA THR A 278 1.76 13.48 3.25
C THR A 278 0.97 12.72 4.32
N HIS A 279 0.23 11.71 3.91
CA HIS A 279 -0.58 10.91 4.82
C HIS A 279 -0.42 9.43 4.54
N ILE A 280 -0.57 8.63 5.58
CA ILE A 280 -0.85 7.20 5.46
C ILE A 280 -2.34 7.00 5.68
N THR A 281 -2.98 6.38 4.72
CA THR A 281 -4.42 6.14 4.70
C THR A 281 -4.69 4.64 4.69
N ALA A 282 -5.57 4.20 5.57
CA ALA A 282 -6.14 2.85 5.56
C ALA A 282 -7.19 2.78 4.45
N VAL A 283 -7.09 1.79 3.60
CA VAL A 283 -7.99 1.57 2.47
C VAL A 283 -8.46 0.12 2.48
N ALA A 284 -9.75 -0.08 2.36
CA ALA A 284 -10.38 -1.40 2.28
C ALA A 284 -11.71 -1.32 1.53
N THR A 285 -12.30 -2.46 1.15
CA THR A 285 -13.70 -2.44 0.73
C THR A 285 -14.61 -2.03 1.89
N PRO A 286 -15.79 -1.45 1.63
CA PRO A 286 -16.72 -1.06 2.70
C PRO A 286 -17.07 -2.22 3.63
N GLU A 287 -17.18 -3.45 3.11
CA GLU A 287 -17.47 -4.66 3.87
C GLU A 287 -16.31 -5.01 4.80
N ARG A 288 -15.06 -4.97 4.31
CA ARG A 288 -13.85 -5.24 5.10
C ARG A 288 -13.64 -4.17 6.17
N MET A 289 -13.87 -2.89 5.83
CA MET A 289 -13.75 -1.79 6.79
C MET A 289 -14.75 -1.91 7.95
N ARG A 290 -15.91 -2.56 7.76
CA ARG A 290 -16.91 -2.80 8.83
C ARG A 290 -16.55 -3.98 9.74
N MET A 291 -15.63 -4.86 9.36
CA MET A 291 -15.22 -5.97 10.21
C MET A 291 -14.67 -5.49 11.55
N ALA A 292 -15.11 -6.06 12.66
CA ALA A 292 -14.72 -5.62 14.00
C ALA A 292 -13.20 -5.62 14.20
N ARG A 293 -12.51 -6.66 13.73
CA ARG A 293 -11.05 -6.77 13.82
C ARG A 293 -10.31 -5.74 12.97
N VAL A 294 -10.82 -5.39 11.77
CA VAL A 294 -10.22 -4.36 10.91
C VAL A 294 -10.42 -2.98 11.53
N ARG A 295 -11.63 -2.66 12.00
CA ARG A 295 -11.93 -1.41 12.69
C ARG A 295 -11.07 -1.22 13.95
N ALA A 296 -10.90 -2.27 14.73
CA ALA A 296 -10.07 -2.23 15.92
C ALA A 296 -8.61 -1.93 15.58
N LEU A 297 -8.06 -2.58 14.54
CA LEU A 297 -6.70 -2.30 14.08
C LEU A 297 -6.56 -0.85 13.56
N VAL A 298 -7.51 -0.37 12.75
CA VAL A 298 -7.52 1.02 12.25
C VAL A 298 -7.56 2.01 13.42
N ALA A 299 -8.47 1.82 14.38
CA ALA A 299 -8.58 2.68 15.56
C ALA A 299 -7.30 2.65 16.42
N TYR A 300 -6.72 1.46 16.62
CA TYR A 300 -5.46 1.31 17.34
C TYR A 300 -4.32 2.06 16.66
N LEU A 301 -4.13 1.86 15.35
CA LEU A 301 -3.05 2.53 14.61
C LEU A 301 -3.20 4.05 14.61
N ARG A 302 -4.42 4.59 14.50
CA ARG A 302 -4.67 6.03 14.62
C ARG A 302 -4.27 6.58 15.98
N ALA A 303 -4.58 5.84 17.05
CA ALA A 303 -4.22 6.25 18.41
C ALA A 303 -2.71 6.24 18.66
N GLN A 304 -1.95 5.39 17.93
CA GLN A 304 -0.49 5.35 18.04
C GLN A 304 0.22 6.41 17.19
N ALA A 305 -0.47 6.98 16.20
CA ALA A 305 0.08 7.96 15.26
C ALA A 305 -0.27 9.41 15.62
N ALA A 306 -1.15 9.62 16.62
CA ALA A 306 -1.50 10.92 17.20
C ALA A 306 -0.43 11.34 18.21
#